data_03d2ce84ebe0c14faebfc3fcc38cbe62
#
_entry.id   03d2ce84ebe0c14faebfc3fcc38cbe62
#
_cell.length_a   1.000
_cell.length_b   1.000
_cell.length_c   1.000
_cell.angle_alpha   90.00
_cell.angle_beta   90.00
_cell.angle_gamma   90.00
#
_symmetry.space_group_name_H-M   'P 1'
#
loop_
_entity.id
_entity.type
_entity.pdbx_description
1 polymer ?
#
loop_
_entity_poly.entity_id
_entity_poly.type
_entity_poly.pdbx_seq_one_letter_code
_entity_poly.pdbx_strand_id
1 'polypeptide(L)'
;MGHVGLTPQHVHRLGGMRQQARDDQAAGELMLDALALEDAGDFAVVLEAIPEGVAEAVTSRLRTPTIGIGAGPHCDGQVLVSYDILGLFDTLAPPFVKQYAQLGDAILNAANNYADDVRHGIYPQPVAEPRVTAPLVAVK
;
A
#
# COMPACT_ATOMS: atom_id res chain seq x y z
N MET A 1 17.09 -1.49 6.11
CA MET A 1 16.05 -2.55 6.04
C MET A 1 16.15 -3.18 4.68
N GLY A 2 16.36 -4.50 4.63
CA GLY A 2 16.47 -5.27 3.41
C GLY A 2 15.12 -5.57 2.76
N HIS A 3 15.16 -6.02 1.50
CA HIS A 3 13.96 -6.38 0.75
C HIS A 3 14.31 -7.48 -0.26
N VAL A 4 13.68 -8.63 -0.15
CA VAL A 4 13.86 -9.79 -1.05
C VAL A 4 12.52 -10.30 -1.59
N GLY A 5 12.58 -11.12 -2.62
CA GLY A 5 11.41 -11.58 -3.36
C GLY A 5 11.06 -10.64 -4.51
N LEU A 6 9.80 -10.24 -4.64
CA LEU A 6 9.40 -9.26 -5.63
C LEU A 6 9.85 -7.88 -5.18
N THR A 7 10.81 -7.32 -5.91
CA THR A 7 11.27 -5.94 -5.71
C THR A 7 10.72 -5.09 -6.86
N PRO A 8 9.75 -4.19 -6.64
CA PRO A 8 9.07 -3.46 -7.72
C PRO A 8 9.99 -2.69 -8.65
N GLN A 9 11.10 -2.16 -8.11
CA GLN A 9 12.12 -1.47 -8.91
C GLN A 9 12.84 -2.39 -9.92
N HIS A 10 12.77 -3.71 -9.74
CA HIS A 10 13.38 -4.71 -10.63
C HIS A 10 12.32 -5.48 -11.44
N VAL A 11 11.08 -5.01 -11.51
CA VAL A 11 9.95 -5.70 -12.13
C VAL A 11 10.23 -6.23 -13.53
N HIS A 12 10.95 -5.46 -14.36
CA HIS A 12 11.31 -5.89 -15.71
C HIS A 12 12.30 -7.06 -15.71
N ARG A 13 13.27 -7.08 -14.80
CA ARG A 13 14.23 -8.18 -14.65
C ARG A 13 13.55 -9.44 -14.11
N LEU A 14 12.57 -9.26 -13.24
CA LEU A 14 11.83 -10.34 -12.58
C LEU A 14 10.70 -10.91 -13.47
N GLY A 15 10.48 -10.36 -14.66
CA GLY A 15 9.47 -10.84 -15.59
C GLY A 15 8.04 -10.45 -15.22
N GLY A 16 7.85 -9.31 -14.54
CA GLY A 16 6.56 -8.76 -14.14
C GLY A 16 6.26 -8.86 -12.65
N MET A 17 5.08 -8.40 -12.26
CA MET A 17 4.54 -8.47 -10.89
C MET A 17 4.06 -9.90 -10.59
N ARG A 18 4.96 -10.79 -10.28
CA ARG A 18 4.68 -12.21 -10.04
C ARG A 18 5.43 -12.74 -8.82
N GLN A 19 4.90 -13.80 -8.23
CA GLN A 19 5.54 -14.51 -7.13
C GLN A 19 6.94 -14.99 -7.50
N GLN A 20 7.91 -14.74 -6.64
CA GLN A 20 9.31 -15.14 -6.75
C GLN A 20 9.60 -16.41 -5.93
N ALA A 21 10.80 -16.97 -6.04
CA ALA A 21 11.27 -18.15 -5.28
C ALA A 21 10.32 -19.37 -5.37
N ARG A 22 9.85 -19.67 -6.58
CA ARG A 22 8.83 -20.72 -6.83
C ARG A 22 9.41 -22.13 -7.01
N ASP A 23 10.70 -22.27 -7.07
CA ASP A 23 11.43 -23.55 -7.14
C ASP A 23 12.55 -23.57 -6.11
N ASP A 24 13.11 -24.77 -5.87
CA ASP A 24 14.10 -25.01 -4.83
C ASP A 24 15.38 -24.18 -5.03
N GLN A 25 15.80 -23.98 -6.28
CA GLN A 25 16.98 -23.17 -6.58
C GLN A 25 16.72 -21.71 -6.22
N ALA A 26 15.64 -21.12 -6.72
CA ALA A 26 15.29 -19.73 -6.47
C ALA A 26 14.99 -19.46 -4.97
N ALA A 27 14.42 -20.46 -4.27
CA ALA A 27 14.23 -20.38 -2.82
C ALA A 27 15.57 -20.39 -2.07
N GLY A 28 16.52 -21.22 -2.51
CA GLY A 28 17.88 -21.24 -1.96
C GLY A 28 18.65 -19.92 -2.19
N GLU A 29 18.56 -19.36 -3.39
CA GLU A 29 19.15 -18.06 -3.72
C GLU A 29 18.56 -16.94 -2.85
N LEU A 30 17.23 -16.89 -2.69
CA LEU A 30 16.54 -15.93 -1.83
C LEU A 30 16.97 -16.05 -0.36
N MET A 31 17.14 -17.27 0.14
CA MET A 31 17.65 -17.51 1.49
C MET A 31 19.06 -16.94 1.67
N LEU A 32 19.95 -17.13 0.69
CA LEU A 32 21.30 -16.59 0.73
C LEU A 32 21.29 -15.06 0.70
N ASP A 33 20.44 -14.45 -0.12
CA ASP A 33 20.26 -13.00 -0.17
C ASP A 33 19.78 -12.45 1.18
N ALA A 34 18.80 -13.10 1.81
CA ALA A 34 18.28 -12.70 3.12
C ALA A 34 19.35 -12.78 4.22
N LEU A 35 20.16 -13.84 4.22
CA LEU A 35 21.30 -13.99 5.15
C LEU A 35 22.37 -12.92 4.91
N ALA A 36 22.65 -12.59 3.66
CA ALA A 36 23.63 -11.55 3.32
C ALA A 36 23.16 -10.17 3.80
N LEU A 37 21.85 -9.88 3.74
CA LEU A 37 21.27 -8.65 4.29
C LEU A 37 21.41 -8.61 5.84
N GLU A 38 21.15 -9.72 6.52
CA GLU A 38 21.36 -9.81 7.97
C GLU A 38 22.84 -9.57 8.32
N ASP A 39 23.77 -10.23 7.62
CA ASP A 39 25.19 -10.10 7.84
C ASP A 39 25.71 -8.67 7.54
N ALA A 40 25.06 -7.96 6.61
CA ALA A 40 25.32 -6.56 6.33
C ALA A 40 24.79 -5.59 7.40
N GLY A 41 24.04 -6.09 8.40
CA GLY A 41 23.54 -5.31 9.52
C GLY A 41 22.15 -4.70 9.31
N ASP A 42 21.36 -5.27 8.43
CA ASP A 42 19.96 -4.87 8.29
C ASP A 42 19.18 -5.17 9.57
N PHE A 43 18.33 -4.22 10.00
CA PHE A 43 17.54 -4.32 11.22
C PHE A 43 16.18 -5.02 11.01
N ALA A 44 15.75 -5.18 9.77
CA ALA A 44 14.56 -5.93 9.35
C ALA A 44 14.67 -6.31 7.87
N VAL A 45 14.00 -7.38 7.44
CA VAL A 45 13.95 -7.82 6.04
C VAL A 45 12.51 -7.96 5.60
N VAL A 46 12.15 -7.28 4.50
CA VAL A 46 10.85 -7.44 3.84
C VAL A 46 10.90 -8.67 2.93
N LEU A 47 9.90 -9.54 3.05
CA LEU A 47 9.66 -10.70 2.20
C LEU A 47 8.42 -10.44 1.36
N GLU A 48 8.60 -10.16 0.05
CA GLU A 48 7.47 -9.78 -0.81
C GLU A 48 7.17 -10.85 -1.87
N ALA A 49 5.89 -11.24 -1.95
CA ALA A 49 5.34 -12.13 -2.98
C ALA A 49 6.19 -13.40 -3.19
N ILE A 50 6.39 -14.17 -2.13
CA ILE A 50 7.08 -15.45 -2.13
C ILE A 50 6.16 -16.55 -1.56
N PRO A 51 6.45 -17.86 -1.82
CA PRO A 51 5.68 -18.94 -1.23
C PRO A 51 5.75 -18.92 0.30
N GLU A 52 4.63 -19.24 0.94
CA GLU A 52 4.49 -19.27 2.41
C GLU A 52 5.56 -20.14 3.09
N GLY A 53 5.83 -21.35 2.58
CA GLY A 53 6.86 -22.24 3.15
C GLY A 53 8.27 -21.68 3.02
N VAL A 54 8.56 -20.89 1.97
CA VAL A 54 9.85 -20.20 1.83
C VAL A 54 9.96 -19.09 2.86
N ALA A 55 8.89 -18.30 3.05
CA ALA A 55 8.84 -17.25 4.06
C ALA A 55 9.02 -17.79 5.47
N GLU A 56 8.38 -18.93 5.80
CA GLU A 56 8.54 -19.65 7.07
C GLU A 56 10.00 -20.07 7.30
N ALA A 57 10.61 -20.68 6.27
CA ALA A 57 12.00 -21.12 6.35
C ALA A 57 12.97 -19.95 6.56
N VAL A 58 12.79 -18.84 5.84
CA VAL A 58 13.60 -17.62 5.98
C VAL A 58 13.42 -17.02 7.38
N THR A 59 12.20 -16.85 7.84
CA THR A 59 11.90 -16.30 9.17
C THR A 59 12.51 -17.14 10.29
N SER A 60 12.41 -18.46 10.19
CA SER A 60 13.00 -19.36 11.18
C SER A 60 14.53 -19.34 11.19
N ARG A 61 15.16 -18.99 10.07
CA ARG A 61 16.62 -19.00 9.90
C ARG A 61 17.30 -17.70 10.31
N LEU A 62 16.63 -16.57 10.09
CA LEU A 62 17.13 -15.23 10.44
C LEU A 62 16.95 -14.95 11.94
N ARG A 63 17.84 -14.12 12.47
CA ARG A 63 17.68 -13.47 13.79
C ARG A 63 17.04 -12.10 13.64
N THR A 64 17.19 -11.49 12.46
CA THR A 64 16.62 -10.20 12.08
C THR A 64 15.12 -10.36 11.80
N PRO A 65 14.25 -9.50 12.34
CA PRO A 65 12.81 -9.59 12.11
C PRO A 65 12.44 -9.54 10.63
N THR A 66 11.46 -10.36 10.25
CA THR A 66 10.91 -10.41 8.89
C THR A 66 9.55 -9.72 8.83
N ILE A 67 9.28 -9.03 7.71
CA ILE A 67 8.01 -8.34 7.43
C ILE A 67 7.47 -8.86 6.12
N GLY A 68 6.34 -9.57 6.17
CA GLY A 68 5.71 -10.18 5.00
C GLY A 68 4.75 -9.25 4.27
N ILE A 69 4.76 -9.34 2.95
CA ILE A 69 3.70 -8.83 2.07
C ILE A 69 3.47 -9.84 0.94
N GLY A 70 2.32 -10.51 0.94
CA GLY A 70 2.08 -11.61 0.02
C GLY A 70 3.03 -12.79 0.21
N ALA A 71 3.47 -13.03 1.44
CA ALA A 71 4.42 -14.08 1.83
C ALA A 71 3.84 -15.09 2.85
N GLY A 72 2.52 -15.08 3.06
CA GLY A 72 1.84 -15.91 4.05
C GLY A 72 1.99 -15.36 5.49
N PRO A 73 1.51 -16.13 6.50
CA PRO A 73 1.36 -15.63 7.88
C PRO A 73 2.59 -15.80 8.77
N HIS A 74 3.67 -16.46 8.30
CA HIS A 74 4.77 -16.92 9.16
C HIS A 74 5.89 -15.91 9.38
N CYS A 75 5.77 -14.68 8.85
CA CYS A 75 6.69 -13.58 9.15
C CYS A 75 6.39 -12.98 10.52
N ASP A 76 7.40 -12.33 11.15
CA ASP A 76 7.25 -11.66 12.45
C ASP A 76 6.30 -10.47 12.40
N GLY A 77 6.20 -9.80 11.24
CA GLY A 77 5.28 -8.71 10.98
C GLY A 77 4.66 -8.80 9.59
N GLN A 78 3.63 -7.98 9.36
CA GLN A 78 2.93 -7.88 8.08
C GLN A 78 2.79 -6.41 7.67
N VAL A 79 2.92 -6.15 6.38
CA VAL A 79 2.65 -4.83 5.79
C VAL A 79 1.73 -4.98 4.59
N LEU A 80 0.87 -3.98 4.38
CA LEU A 80 0.09 -3.82 3.16
C LEU A 80 0.12 -2.35 2.73
N VAL A 81 0.02 -2.13 1.43
CA VAL A 81 -0.09 -0.77 0.87
C VAL A 81 -1.41 -0.15 1.35
N SER A 82 -1.35 1.08 1.87
CA SER A 82 -2.53 1.77 2.40
C SER A 82 -3.65 1.93 1.37
N TYR A 83 -3.32 2.15 0.11
CA TYR A 83 -4.30 2.22 -0.97
C TYR A 83 -5.06 0.91 -1.17
N ASP A 84 -4.36 -0.23 -1.02
CA ASP A 84 -4.96 -1.55 -1.11
C ASP A 84 -5.87 -1.84 0.09
N ILE A 85 -5.39 -1.57 1.33
CA ILE A 85 -6.16 -1.77 2.57
C ILE A 85 -7.46 -0.97 2.55
N LEU A 86 -7.41 0.26 2.03
CA LEU A 86 -8.50 1.21 2.06
C LEU A 86 -9.42 1.11 0.83
N GLY A 87 -9.08 0.27 -0.15
CA GLY A 87 -9.86 0.14 -1.38
C GLY A 87 -9.95 1.46 -2.17
N LEU A 88 -8.79 2.13 -2.34
CA LEU A 88 -8.71 3.39 -3.09
C LEU A 88 -8.51 3.16 -4.59
N PHE A 89 -8.04 1.98 -4.99
CA PHE A 89 -7.95 1.58 -6.39
C PHE A 89 -9.17 0.74 -6.78
N ASP A 90 -9.74 1.02 -7.93
CA ASP A 90 -10.76 0.22 -8.60
C ASP A 90 -10.17 -0.85 -9.55
N THR A 91 -8.84 -0.88 -9.68
CA THR A 91 -8.10 -1.90 -10.43
C THR A 91 -7.90 -3.17 -9.59
N LEU A 92 -7.56 -4.27 -10.26
CA LEU A 92 -7.40 -5.58 -9.65
C LEU A 92 -6.38 -5.53 -8.49
N ALA A 93 -6.85 -5.75 -7.27
CA ALA A 93 -5.97 -5.90 -6.11
C ALA A 93 -5.22 -7.25 -6.20
N PRO A 94 -3.96 -7.33 -5.73
CA PRO A 94 -3.24 -8.60 -5.62
C PRO A 94 -4.05 -9.62 -4.81
N PRO A 95 -3.97 -10.93 -5.12
CA PRO A 95 -4.82 -11.96 -4.50
C PRO A 95 -4.67 -12.08 -2.97
N PHE A 96 -3.54 -11.64 -2.43
CA PHE A 96 -3.25 -11.67 -0.99
C PHE A 96 -3.80 -10.46 -0.23
N VAL A 97 -4.31 -9.45 -0.94
CA VAL A 97 -4.83 -8.22 -0.31
C VAL A 97 -6.22 -8.45 0.23
N LYS A 98 -6.39 -8.18 1.52
CA LYS A 98 -7.70 -8.01 2.14
C LYS A 98 -8.00 -6.52 2.26
N GLN A 99 -9.07 -6.08 1.62
CA GLN A 99 -9.57 -4.73 1.78
C GLN A 99 -10.40 -4.61 3.06
N TYR A 100 -10.16 -3.58 3.85
CA TYR A 100 -10.86 -3.29 5.10
C TYR A 100 -11.86 -2.14 4.96
N ALA A 101 -11.81 -1.42 3.83
CA ALA A 101 -12.73 -0.36 3.47
C ALA A 101 -12.88 -0.26 1.94
N GLN A 102 -13.87 0.51 1.48
CA GLN A 102 -14.14 0.83 0.07
C GLN A 102 -14.19 2.36 -0.08
N LEU A 103 -13.05 3.02 0.22
CA LEU A 103 -13.01 4.48 0.24
C LEU A 103 -13.00 5.10 -1.15
N GLY A 104 -12.59 4.37 -2.19
CA GLY A 104 -12.66 4.85 -3.57
C GLY A 104 -14.06 5.27 -3.96
N ASP A 105 -15.04 4.39 -3.74
CA ASP A 105 -16.46 4.67 -4.02
C ASP A 105 -17.01 5.79 -3.13
N ALA A 106 -16.64 5.82 -1.86
CA ALA A 106 -17.07 6.86 -0.94
C ALA A 106 -16.57 8.25 -1.35
N ILE A 107 -15.30 8.34 -1.77
CA ILE A 107 -14.70 9.58 -2.27
C ILE A 107 -15.36 10.04 -3.57
N LEU A 108 -15.57 9.11 -4.51
CA LEU A 108 -16.23 9.41 -5.78
C LEU A 108 -17.66 9.93 -5.57
N ASN A 109 -18.43 9.27 -4.71
CA ASN A 109 -19.78 9.70 -4.36
C ASN A 109 -19.81 11.07 -3.69
N ALA A 110 -18.90 11.34 -2.76
CA ALA A 110 -18.80 12.64 -2.11
C ALA A 110 -18.48 13.76 -3.12
N ALA A 111 -17.54 13.50 -4.04
CA ALA A 111 -17.17 14.46 -5.08
C ALA A 111 -18.34 14.73 -6.04
N ASN A 112 -19.08 13.70 -6.45
CA ASN A 112 -20.24 13.86 -7.31
C ASN A 112 -21.36 14.63 -6.60
N ASN A 113 -21.68 14.30 -5.36
CA ASN A 113 -22.68 15.01 -4.56
C ASN A 113 -22.33 16.50 -4.42
N TYR A 114 -21.07 16.81 -4.10
CA TYR A 114 -20.59 18.19 -4.05
C TYR A 114 -20.78 18.92 -5.39
N ALA A 115 -20.39 18.29 -6.48
CA ALA A 115 -20.54 18.87 -7.80
C ALA A 115 -22.00 19.12 -8.17
N ASP A 116 -22.89 18.22 -7.79
CA ASP A 116 -24.34 18.35 -8.03
C ASP A 116 -24.95 19.46 -7.16
N ASP A 117 -24.58 19.56 -5.90
CA ASP A 117 -25.01 20.63 -5.02
C ASP A 117 -24.60 22.02 -5.56
N VAL A 118 -23.37 22.13 -6.07
CA VAL A 118 -22.92 23.38 -6.72
C VAL A 118 -23.71 23.69 -7.98
N ARG A 119 -23.96 22.72 -8.86
CA ARG A 119 -24.73 22.91 -10.09
C ARG A 119 -26.17 23.31 -9.83
N HIS A 120 -26.76 22.83 -8.75
CA HIS A 120 -28.14 23.11 -8.36
C HIS A 120 -28.28 24.31 -7.40
N GLY A 121 -27.18 24.99 -7.05
CA GLY A 121 -27.18 26.14 -6.15
C GLY A 121 -27.52 25.79 -4.69
N ILE A 122 -27.32 24.53 -4.30
CA ILE A 122 -27.52 24.06 -2.91
C ILE A 122 -26.26 24.40 -2.07
N TYR A 123 -25.10 24.39 -2.68
CA TYR A 123 -23.83 24.79 -2.07
C TYR A 123 -23.23 26.02 -2.81
N PRO A 124 -22.66 27.02 -2.08
CA PRO A 124 -22.58 27.12 -0.62
C PRO A 124 -23.93 27.52 0.01
N GLN A 125 -24.17 27.02 1.22
CA GLN A 125 -25.31 27.51 1.99
C GLN A 125 -25.04 28.93 2.51
N PRO A 126 -26.08 29.80 2.59
CA PRO A 126 -25.92 31.13 3.16
C PRO A 126 -25.35 31.02 4.59
N VAL A 127 -24.21 31.67 4.81
CA VAL A 127 -23.66 31.83 6.16
C VAL A 127 -24.24 33.13 6.71
N ALA A 128 -24.69 33.15 7.97
CA ALA A 128 -25.12 34.33 8.65
C ALA A 128 -23.93 35.31 8.71
N GLU A 129 -23.92 36.28 7.81
CA GLU A 129 -22.90 37.34 7.80
C GLU A 129 -23.13 38.33 8.94
N PRO A 130 -22.09 38.79 9.63
CA PRO A 130 -22.22 39.97 10.47
C PRO A 130 -22.68 41.12 9.58
N ARG A 131 -23.74 41.86 9.97
CA ARG A 131 -24.22 43.04 9.22
C ARG A 131 -23.05 43.97 9.00
N VAL A 132 -22.57 44.07 7.76
CA VAL A 132 -21.62 45.10 7.36
C VAL A 132 -22.42 46.42 7.30
N THR A 133 -22.25 47.24 8.33
CA THR A 133 -22.94 48.53 8.44
C THR A 133 -22.23 49.68 7.70
N ALA A 134 -21.06 49.41 7.14
CA ALA A 134 -20.33 50.37 6.34
C ALA A 134 -20.75 50.28 4.86
N PRO A 135 -21.07 51.42 4.18
CA PRO A 135 -21.33 51.38 2.75
C PRO A 135 -20.06 50.94 2.01
N LEU A 136 -20.20 49.96 1.10
CA LEU A 136 -19.13 49.59 0.17
C LEU A 136 -18.77 50.83 -0.65
N VAL A 137 -17.60 51.42 -0.39
CA VAL A 137 -17.10 52.57 -1.16
C VAL A 137 -16.81 52.05 -2.57
N ALA A 138 -17.54 52.59 -3.54
CA ALA A 138 -17.24 52.33 -4.95
C ALA A 138 -15.85 52.91 -5.26
N VAL A 139 -14.89 52.06 -5.51
CA VAL A 139 -13.59 52.48 -6.05
C VAL A 139 -13.84 52.93 -7.49
N LYS A 140 -13.57 54.21 -7.74
CA LYS A 140 -13.65 54.82 -9.08
C LYS A 140 -12.44 54.39 -9.91
#